data_5913180758f6b37f0f04f21c4210195e
#
_entry.id   5913180758f6b37f0f04f21c4210195e
#
_cell.length_a   1.000
_cell.length_b   1.000
_cell.length_c   1.000
_cell.angle_alpha   90.00
_cell.angle_beta   90.00
_cell.angle_gamma   90.00
#
_symmetry.space_group_name_H-M   'P 1'
#
loop_
_entity.id
_entity.type
_entity.pdbx_description
1 polymer ?
#
loop_
_entity_poly.entity_id
_entity_poly.type
_entity_poly.pdbx_seq_one_letter_code
_entity_poly.pdbx_strand_id
1 'polypeptide(L)' 'MMEDRRLDSLSEQERRVLELLSEGLSNREIANEMFLAEKTVKNYVSNLLAKLGFHRRTEAALFAQKHLKPEGPQ' A
#
# COMPACT_ATOMS: atom_id res chain seq x y z
N MET A 1 -0.97 23.41 1.77
CA MET A 1 -0.59 22.22 1.72
C MET A 1 -1.38 21.35 0.90
N MET A 2 -0.80 20.57 0.15
CA MET A 2 -1.50 19.77 -0.73
C MET A 2 -1.73 18.45 -0.13
N GLU A 3 -2.89 17.95 -0.22
CA GLU A 3 -3.17 16.67 0.22
C GLU A 3 -3.42 15.82 -0.92
N ASP A 4 -2.89 14.63 -0.98
CA ASP A 4 -3.09 13.73 -2.08
C ASP A 4 -4.37 12.94 -1.83
N ARG A 5 -5.42 13.28 -2.59
CA ARG A 5 -6.68 12.64 -2.37
C ARG A 5 -6.75 11.21 -2.79
N ARG A 6 -5.76 10.70 -3.45
CA ARG A 6 -5.79 9.30 -3.84
C ARG A 6 -5.86 8.38 -2.62
N LEU A 7 -5.23 8.82 -1.52
CA LEU A 7 -5.28 7.99 -0.32
C LEU A 7 -6.68 7.89 0.24
N ASP A 8 -7.51 8.88 0.01
CA ASP A 8 -8.86 8.85 0.54
C ASP A 8 -9.72 7.81 -0.13
N SER A 9 -9.34 7.33 -1.32
CA SER A 9 -10.14 6.34 -2.01
C SER A 9 -9.81 4.92 -1.56
N LEU A 10 -8.84 4.74 -0.71
CA LEU A 10 -8.44 3.40 -0.29
C LEU A 10 -9.24 2.96 0.93
N SER A 11 -9.62 1.69 0.95
CA SER A 11 -10.25 1.13 2.13
C SER A 11 -9.19 0.95 3.20
N GLU A 12 -9.58 0.65 4.40
CA GLU A 12 -8.66 0.43 5.47
C GLU A 12 -7.72 -0.71 5.15
N GLN A 13 -8.23 -1.78 4.57
CA GLN A 13 -7.39 -2.92 4.22
C GLN A 13 -6.41 -2.55 3.11
N GLU A 14 -6.87 -1.81 2.12
CA GLU A 14 -5.98 -1.40 1.04
C GLU A 14 -4.88 -0.49 1.56
N ARG A 15 -5.23 0.40 2.48
CA ARG A 15 -4.24 1.29 3.06
C ARG A 15 -3.21 0.48 3.86
N ARG A 16 -3.66 -0.53 4.58
CA ARG A 16 -2.74 -1.37 5.34
C ARG A 16 -1.79 -2.12 4.40
N VAL A 17 -2.32 -2.65 3.30
CA VAL A 17 -1.50 -3.33 2.31
C VAL A 17 -0.47 -2.35 1.76
N LEU A 18 -0.88 -1.12 1.49
CA LEU A 18 0.03 -0.11 0.95
C LEU A 18 1.15 0.19 1.95
N GLU A 19 0.82 0.27 3.23
CA GLU A 19 1.84 0.49 4.25
C GLU A 19 2.86 -0.63 4.26
N LEU A 20 2.40 -1.86 4.14
CA LEU A 20 3.31 -3.01 4.17
C LEU A 20 4.14 -3.08 2.89
N LEU A 21 3.58 -2.64 1.77
CA LEU A 21 4.37 -2.54 0.55
C LEU A 21 5.52 -1.56 0.75
N SER A 22 5.29 -0.47 1.46
CA SER A 22 6.33 0.52 1.67
C SER A 22 7.48 -0.02 2.52
N GLU A 23 7.22 -1.11 3.24
CA GLU A 23 8.25 -1.74 4.05
C GLU A 23 8.98 -2.81 3.28
N GLY A 24 8.64 -3.01 2.02
CA GLY A 24 9.34 -3.98 1.20
C GLY A 24 8.86 -5.41 1.31
N LEU A 25 7.70 -5.63 1.91
CA LEU A 25 7.20 -6.98 2.07
C LEU A 25 6.66 -7.55 0.77
N SER A 26 6.81 -8.85 0.60
CA SER A 26 6.22 -9.55 -0.52
C SER A 26 4.74 -9.79 -0.24
N ASN A 27 3.99 -10.20 -1.24
CA ASN A 27 2.57 -10.50 -1.04
C ASN A 27 2.38 -11.59 0.01
N ARG A 28 3.28 -12.58 0.02
CA ARG A 28 3.19 -13.65 0.99
C ARG A 28 3.41 -13.12 2.40
N GLU A 29 4.39 -12.24 2.55
CA GLU A 29 4.66 -11.68 3.85
C GLU A 29 3.51 -10.78 4.31
N ILE A 30 2.92 -10.04 3.39
CA ILE A 30 1.77 -9.20 3.72
C ILE A 30 0.60 -10.10 4.15
N ALA A 31 0.39 -11.20 3.43
CA ALA A 31 -0.69 -12.11 3.76
C ALA A 31 -0.51 -12.66 5.18
N ASN A 32 0.73 -12.98 5.54
CA ASN A 32 0.99 -13.48 6.88
C ASN A 32 0.72 -12.41 7.93
N GLU A 33 1.12 -11.16 7.65
CA GLU A 33 0.91 -10.08 8.59
C GLU A 33 -0.57 -9.76 8.78
N MET A 34 -1.36 -9.91 7.74
CA MET A 34 -2.75 -9.53 7.79
C MET A 34 -3.69 -10.70 8.01
N PHE A 35 -3.13 -11.90 8.12
CA PHE A 35 -3.92 -13.12 8.29
C PHE A 35 -4.88 -13.30 7.12
N LEU A 36 -4.38 -13.10 5.91
CA LEU A 36 -5.16 -13.26 4.69
C LEU A 36 -4.50 -14.26 3.78
N ALA A 37 -5.24 -14.74 2.79
CA ALA A 37 -4.67 -15.59 1.77
C ALA A 37 -3.82 -14.72 0.85
N GLU A 38 -2.77 -15.29 0.32
CA GLU A 38 -1.89 -14.55 -0.60
C GLU A 38 -2.67 -14.05 -1.81
N LYS A 39 -3.62 -14.85 -2.28
CA LYS A 39 -4.44 -14.46 -3.43
C LYS A 39 -5.24 -13.21 -3.12
N THR A 40 -5.74 -13.10 -1.90
CA THR A 40 -6.50 -11.94 -1.48
C THR A 40 -5.60 -10.69 -1.48
N VAL A 41 -4.37 -10.85 -0.99
CA VAL A 41 -3.42 -9.76 -0.98
C VAL A 41 -3.12 -9.32 -2.41
N LYS A 42 -2.97 -10.27 -3.32
CA LYS A 42 -2.70 -9.96 -4.71
C LYS A 42 -3.82 -9.10 -5.28
N ASN A 43 -5.08 -9.42 -4.94
CA ASN A 43 -6.20 -8.63 -5.41
C ASN A 43 -6.18 -7.23 -4.80
N TYR A 44 -5.84 -7.11 -3.53
CA TYR A 44 -5.74 -5.81 -2.91
C TYR A 44 -4.65 -4.97 -3.59
N VAL A 45 -3.52 -5.58 -3.88
CA VAL A 45 -2.42 -4.87 -4.53
C VAL A 45 -2.89 -4.36 -5.91
N SER A 46 -3.54 -5.22 -6.68
CA SER A 46 -4.02 -4.81 -7.99
C SER A 46 -5.00 -3.65 -7.88
N ASN A 47 -5.92 -3.73 -6.93
CA ASN A 47 -6.93 -2.70 -6.78
C ASN A 47 -6.32 -1.37 -6.33
N LEU A 48 -5.39 -1.42 -5.39
CA LEU A 48 -4.82 -0.19 -4.92
C LEU A 48 -3.93 0.47 -5.98
N LEU A 49 -3.24 -0.32 -6.77
CA LEU A 49 -2.45 0.24 -7.85
C LEU A 49 -3.35 0.96 -8.85
N ALA A 50 -4.48 0.34 -9.18
CA ALA A 50 -5.43 0.97 -10.09
C ALA A 50 -5.97 2.28 -9.50
N LYS A 51 -6.30 2.26 -8.21
CA LYS A 51 -6.85 3.45 -7.58
C LYS A 51 -5.83 4.57 -7.50
N LEU A 52 -4.56 4.23 -7.35
CA LEU A 52 -3.52 5.23 -7.23
C LEU A 52 -2.96 5.65 -8.60
N GLY A 53 -3.32 4.94 -9.64
CA GLY A 53 -2.84 5.28 -10.98
C GLY A 53 -1.44 4.81 -11.26
N PHE A 54 -0.99 3.76 -10.58
CA PHE A 54 0.34 3.24 -10.78
C PHE A 54 0.32 1.92 -11.53
N HIS A 55 1.41 1.59 -12.18
CA HIS A 55 1.52 0.33 -12.91
C HIS A 55 2.41 -0.66 -12.19
N ARG A 56 3.22 -0.23 -11.24
CA ARG A 56 4.16 -1.11 -10.58
C ARG A 56 4.07 -0.96 -9.09
N ARG A 57 4.30 -2.07 -8.38
CA ARG A 57 4.23 -2.01 -6.93
C ARG A 57 5.31 -1.12 -6.34
N THR A 58 6.46 -1.01 -7.02
CA THR A 58 7.52 -0.15 -6.51
C THR A 58 7.09 1.31 -6.51
N GLU A 59 6.26 1.71 -7.47
CA GLU A 59 5.76 3.08 -7.51
C GLU A 59 4.87 3.31 -6.29
N ALA A 60 4.03 2.34 -5.98
CA ALA A 60 3.15 2.45 -4.82
C ALA A 60 3.94 2.47 -3.53
N ALA A 61 4.99 1.66 -3.46
CA ALA A 61 5.82 1.62 -2.26
C ALA A 61 6.48 2.96 -2.00
N LEU A 62 7.01 3.59 -3.05
CA LEU A 62 7.64 4.89 -2.90
C LEU A 62 6.61 5.97 -2.53
N PHE A 63 5.45 5.90 -3.14
CA PHE A 63 4.38 6.83 -2.83
C PHE A 63 4.00 6.71 -1.35
N ALA A 64 3.90 5.48 -0.86
CA ALA A 64 3.55 5.25 0.54
C ALA A 64 4.62 5.77 1.48
N GLN A 65 5.87 5.60 1.11
CA GLN A 65 6.94 6.09 1.95
C GLN A 65 6.87 7.61 2.09
N LYS A 66 6.40 8.29 1.05
CA LYS A 66 6.29 9.69 1.12
C LYS A 66 5.05 10.15 1.84
N HIS A 67 3.95 9.48 1.75
CA HIS A 67 2.67 9.97 2.20
C HIS A 67 2.05 9.23 3.38
N LEU A 68 2.48 8.00 3.63
CA LEU A 68 1.88 7.25 4.72
C LEU A 68 2.77 7.07 5.92
N LYS A 69 4.07 6.93 5.73
CA LYS A 69 4.90 6.68 6.86
C LYS A 69 5.05 7.93 7.65
N PRO A 70 4.92 7.87 8.89
CA PRO A 70 5.00 9.04 9.71
C PRO A 70 6.42 9.38 9.72
N GLU A 71 6.74 10.53 9.84
CA GLU A 71 7.99 10.85 9.77
C GLU A 71 8.61 10.59 10.87
N GLY A 72 9.31 9.94 11.00
CA GLY A 72 10.07 9.62 12.04
C GLY A 72 10.88 10.70 12.37
N PRO A 73 11.66 10.52 13.22
CA PRO A 73 12.43 11.55 13.63
C PRO A 73 13.41 11.63 12.66
N GLN A 74 13.50 11.62 11.76
CA GLN A 74 14.44 11.69 10.86
C GLN A 74 15.48 12.41 11.20
#